data_0c7db80de32a2ffc2b62149a66818a3b
#
_entry.id   0c7db80de32a2ffc2b62149a66818a3b
#
_cell.length_a   1.000
_cell.length_b   1.000
_cell.length_c   1.000
_cell.angle_alpha   90.00
_cell.angle_beta   90.00
_cell.angle_gamma   90.00
#
_symmetry.space_group_name_H-M   'P 1'
#
loop_
_entity.id
_entity.type
_entity.pdbx_description
1 polymer ?
#
loop_
_entity_poly.entity_id
_entity_poly.type
_entity_poly.pdbx_seq_one_letter_code
_entity_poly.pdbx_strand_id
1 'polypeptide(L)'
;RLDEGSVATVNASDLNGDGATDLLLGIDGNDLGAPGNRILYQQSGGDFSPGTSFGASPVAALVTGDVNLDGWTDVVAINDAGVHQVYLGSSANGLSLDAEQIVSDGMRRGLLSDFNSDQSLDLIMVGREAGVLEIHANNGVGRLGLGDRVAPQMQLVGEASVTIPAGQGYIDPGATAVDDIDGDLTNQIQVSGTVNSNSVGTQTITYSVADRAGNKANVTRRVTVGVNEGTGGSGGGISSYWLLLGLGLALCLRRRGPAMQ
;
A
#
# COMPACT_ATOMS: atom_id res chain seq x y z
N ARG A 1 -35.93 2.91 25.39
CA ARG A 1 -34.63 3.02 26.05
C ARG A 1 -33.82 1.79 25.70
N LEU A 2 -32.67 1.96 25.09
CA LEU A 2 -31.70 0.90 24.87
C LEU A 2 -30.81 0.83 26.10
N ASP A 3 -30.62 -0.38 26.63
CA ASP A 3 -29.70 -0.62 27.75
C ASP A 3 -28.37 -1.09 27.13
N GLU A 4 -27.59 -0.11 26.68
CA GLU A 4 -26.38 -0.34 25.85
C GLU A 4 -25.09 -0.21 26.64
N GLY A 5 -25.17 -0.17 27.97
CA GLY A 5 -24.02 0.04 28.83
C GLY A 5 -23.59 1.51 28.91
N SER A 6 -22.36 1.75 29.35
CA SER A 6 -21.82 3.10 29.48
C SER A 6 -21.29 3.61 28.14
N VAL A 7 -22.02 4.52 27.52
CA VAL A 7 -21.68 5.10 26.21
C VAL A 7 -20.80 6.35 26.42
N ALA A 8 -19.58 6.33 25.89
CA ALA A 8 -18.65 7.46 25.93
C ALA A 8 -18.88 8.44 24.77
N THR A 9 -19.25 7.94 23.61
CA THR A 9 -19.42 8.75 22.42
C THR A 9 -20.49 8.18 21.51
N VAL A 10 -21.14 9.04 20.74
CA VAL A 10 -22.07 8.66 19.68
C VAL A 10 -21.69 9.39 18.40
N ASN A 11 -21.81 8.70 17.28
CA ASN A 11 -21.74 9.27 15.95
C ASN A 11 -22.93 8.80 15.12
N ALA A 12 -23.25 9.50 14.05
CA ALA A 12 -24.36 9.22 13.19
C ALA A 12 -23.95 9.31 11.71
N SER A 13 -24.18 8.25 10.96
CA SER A 13 -23.86 8.15 9.53
C SER A 13 -24.65 7.02 8.89
N ASP A 14 -24.83 7.05 7.58
CA ASP A 14 -25.31 5.89 6.82
C ASP A 14 -24.16 4.89 6.68
N LEU A 15 -24.25 3.79 7.42
CA LEU A 15 -23.19 2.78 7.48
C LEU A 15 -23.46 1.56 6.58
N ASN A 16 -24.70 1.41 6.15
CA ASN A 16 -25.14 0.27 5.32
C ASN A 16 -25.53 0.67 3.90
N GLY A 17 -25.48 1.96 3.56
CA GLY A 17 -25.78 2.49 2.24
C GLY A 17 -27.28 2.48 1.88
N ASP A 18 -28.18 2.44 2.87
CA ASP A 18 -29.63 2.41 2.64
C ASP A 18 -30.26 3.81 2.58
N GLY A 19 -29.48 4.85 2.81
CA GLY A 19 -29.89 6.26 2.83
C GLY A 19 -30.49 6.71 4.17
N ALA A 20 -30.60 5.84 5.18
CA ALA A 20 -31.01 6.20 6.53
C ALA A 20 -29.78 6.47 7.41
N THR A 21 -29.96 7.28 8.47
CA THR A 21 -28.87 7.59 9.37
C THR A 21 -28.81 6.60 10.51
N ASP A 22 -27.75 5.80 10.55
CA ASP A 22 -27.46 4.85 11.62
C ASP A 22 -26.76 5.52 12.80
N LEU A 23 -26.69 4.86 13.94
CA LEU A 23 -25.97 5.32 15.13
C LEU A 23 -24.80 4.39 15.44
N LEU A 24 -23.65 5.00 15.72
CA LEU A 24 -22.50 4.33 16.30
C LEU A 24 -22.38 4.71 17.77
N LEU A 25 -22.25 3.71 18.63
CA LEU A 25 -22.07 3.90 20.07
C LEU A 25 -20.68 3.42 20.46
N GLY A 26 -19.87 4.34 20.93
CA GLY A 26 -18.55 4.03 21.51
C GLY A 26 -18.68 3.79 23.00
N ILE A 27 -18.20 2.64 23.47
CA ILE A 27 -18.30 2.19 24.86
C ILE A 27 -17.05 2.62 25.64
N ASP A 28 -17.22 3.11 26.87
CA ASP A 28 -16.12 3.62 27.70
C ASP A 28 -15.32 2.53 28.43
N GLY A 29 -15.71 1.27 28.30
CA GLY A 29 -15.03 0.12 28.93
C GLY A 29 -15.29 -0.04 30.42
N ASN A 30 -16.13 0.80 31.04
CA ASN A 30 -16.49 0.67 32.46
C ASN A 30 -17.53 -0.44 32.69
N ASP A 31 -18.17 -0.92 31.64
CA ASP A 31 -19.12 -2.01 31.68
C ASP A 31 -18.43 -3.32 31.29
N LEU A 32 -18.06 -4.14 32.28
CA LEU A 32 -17.33 -5.41 32.11
C LEU A 32 -18.11 -6.48 31.33
N GLY A 33 -19.35 -6.23 30.95
CA GLY A 33 -20.21 -7.11 30.16
C GLY A 33 -20.48 -6.61 28.74
N ALA A 34 -20.03 -5.42 28.38
CA ALA A 34 -20.32 -4.86 27.07
C ALA A 34 -19.52 -5.52 25.95
N PRO A 35 -20.16 -5.97 24.87
CA PRO A 35 -19.50 -6.72 23.78
C PRO A 35 -18.71 -5.84 22.81
N GLY A 36 -18.23 -4.65 23.21
CA GLY A 36 -17.53 -3.68 22.37
C GLY A 36 -18.42 -2.55 21.89
N ASN A 37 -17.90 -1.74 20.96
CA ASN A 37 -18.65 -0.66 20.33
C ASN A 37 -19.78 -1.24 19.48
N ARG A 38 -20.86 -0.47 19.28
CA ARG A 38 -22.08 -0.97 18.66
C ARG A 38 -22.55 -0.09 17.51
N ILE A 39 -23.19 -0.75 16.54
CA ILE A 39 -23.94 -0.11 15.48
C ILE A 39 -25.44 -0.36 15.76
N LEU A 40 -26.25 0.66 15.57
CA LEU A 40 -27.70 0.58 15.57
C LEU A 40 -28.20 1.07 14.22
N TYR A 41 -28.78 0.18 13.45
CA TYR A 41 -29.32 0.50 12.11
C TYR A 41 -30.72 1.10 12.22
N GLN A 42 -30.92 2.26 11.57
CA GLN A 42 -32.22 2.88 11.47
C GLN A 42 -33.15 2.06 10.57
N GLN A 43 -34.36 1.85 11.01
CA GLN A 43 -35.39 1.14 10.27
C GLN A 43 -36.38 2.12 9.64
N SER A 44 -37.13 1.67 8.61
CA SER A 44 -38.15 2.45 7.89
C SER A 44 -39.29 2.98 8.75
N GLY A 45 -39.26 3.01 10.00
CA GLY A 45 -40.22 3.61 10.94
C GLY A 45 -39.59 4.61 11.88
N GLY A 46 -38.27 4.83 11.77
CA GLY A 46 -37.49 5.65 12.68
C GLY A 46 -37.06 4.92 13.94
N ASP A 47 -37.40 3.65 14.09
CA ASP A 47 -36.88 2.78 15.14
C ASP A 47 -35.45 2.30 14.78
N PHE A 48 -34.70 1.84 15.79
CA PHE A 48 -33.36 1.29 15.60
C PHE A 48 -33.33 -0.19 15.92
N SER A 49 -32.64 -0.96 15.08
CA SER A 49 -32.32 -2.36 15.35
C SER A 49 -30.85 -2.52 15.69
N PRO A 50 -30.49 -3.44 16.61
CA PRO A 50 -29.10 -3.74 16.90
C PRO A 50 -28.40 -4.28 15.65
N GLY A 51 -27.23 -3.69 15.33
CA GLY A 51 -26.32 -4.17 14.35
C GLY A 51 -25.19 -5.01 14.97
N THR A 52 -24.09 -5.12 14.25
CA THR A 52 -22.89 -5.83 14.72
C THR A 52 -22.12 -5.00 15.72
N SER A 53 -21.50 -5.68 16.69
CA SER A 53 -20.47 -5.06 17.53
C SER A 53 -19.14 -5.02 16.80
N PHE A 54 -18.33 -3.99 17.05
CA PHE A 54 -17.01 -3.86 16.48
C PHE A 54 -16.01 -3.38 17.53
N GLY A 55 -14.75 -3.82 17.40
CA GLY A 55 -13.70 -3.49 18.35
C GLY A 55 -13.98 -3.94 19.77
N ALA A 56 -12.94 -4.13 20.54
CA ALA A 56 -13.03 -4.58 21.93
C ALA A 56 -12.49 -3.56 22.93
N SER A 57 -11.90 -2.47 22.44
CA SER A 57 -11.24 -1.48 23.28
C SER A 57 -12.17 -0.31 23.58
N PRO A 58 -12.08 0.28 24.79
CA PRO A 58 -12.75 1.53 25.09
C PRO A 58 -12.34 2.61 24.09
N VAL A 59 -13.30 3.42 23.65
CA VAL A 59 -13.02 4.53 22.72
C VAL A 59 -13.33 5.86 23.37
N ALA A 60 -12.52 6.86 23.07
CA ALA A 60 -12.73 8.25 23.46
C ALA A 60 -13.58 9.00 22.42
N ALA A 61 -13.44 8.65 21.14
CA ALA A 61 -14.25 9.23 20.06
C ALA A 61 -14.37 8.23 18.92
N LEU A 62 -15.44 8.39 18.14
CA LEU A 62 -15.66 7.76 16.85
C LEU A 62 -15.82 8.84 15.80
N VAL A 63 -15.15 8.71 14.67
CA VAL A 63 -15.34 9.58 13.51
C VAL A 63 -15.61 8.74 12.27
N THR A 64 -16.44 9.25 11.37
CA THR A 64 -16.92 8.51 10.21
C THR A 64 -16.66 9.27 8.92
N GLY A 65 -16.33 8.55 7.86
CA GLY A 65 -16.12 9.08 6.52
C GLY A 65 -15.59 7.99 5.61
N ASP A 66 -15.66 8.19 4.32
CA ASP A 66 -15.05 7.29 3.33
C ASP A 66 -13.55 7.63 3.24
N VAL A 67 -12.72 6.90 4.01
CA VAL A 67 -11.28 7.18 4.10
C VAL A 67 -10.47 6.47 3.02
N ASN A 68 -11.05 5.44 2.38
CA ASN A 68 -10.40 4.66 1.34
C ASN A 68 -10.97 4.93 -0.07
N LEU A 69 -11.93 5.84 -0.19
CA LEU A 69 -12.57 6.25 -1.44
C LEU A 69 -13.29 5.09 -2.18
N ASP A 70 -13.82 4.12 -1.42
CA ASP A 70 -14.57 2.99 -1.99
C ASP A 70 -16.08 3.21 -2.06
N GLY A 71 -16.56 4.35 -1.54
CA GLY A 71 -17.95 4.75 -1.52
C GLY A 71 -18.74 4.26 -0.30
N TRP A 72 -18.09 3.58 0.66
CA TRP A 72 -18.68 3.14 1.92
C TRP A 72 -18.19 3.99 3.08
N THR A 73 -19.02 4.14 4.08
CA THR A 73 -18.62 4.87 5.29
C THR A 73 -17.73 4.01 6.17
N ASP A 74 -16.52 4.48 6.43
CA ASP A 74 -15.56 3.90 7.35
C ASP A 74 -15.66 4.54 8.75
N VAL A 75 -15.02 3.91 9.73
CA VAL A 75 -15.00 4.37 11.12
C VAL A 75 -13.58 4.41 11.64
N VAL A 76 -13.17 5.56 12.18
CA VAL A 76 -11.94 5.67 12.96
C VAL A 76 -12.30 5.72 14.44
N ALA A 77 -11.83 4.73 15.19
CA ALA A 77 -12.00 4.62 16.62
C ALA A 77 -10.78 5.19 17.35
N ILE A 78 -10.93 6.31 18.01
CA ILE A 78 -9.89 6.97 18.79
C ILE A 78 -9.97 6.48 20.22
N ASN A 79 -8.91 5.88 20.73
CA ASN A 79 -8.86 5.38 22.10
C ASN A 79 -7.79 6.06 22.94
N ASP A 80 -7.95 6.00 24.27
CA ASP A 80 -7.03 6.60 25.22
C ASP A 80 -5.70 5.84 25.37
N ALA A 81 -5.64 4.60 24.86
CA ALA A 81 -4.47 3.75 24.98
C ALA A 81 -3.41 4.00 23.90
N GLY A 82 -3.63 4.99 23.03
CA GLY A 82 -2.66 5.42 22.04
C GLY A 82 -2.62 4.58 20.75
N VAL A 83 -3.52 3.60 20.61
CA VAL A 83 -3.65 2.82 19.37
C VAL A 83 -5.04 3.06 18.80
N HIS A 84 -5.13 3.91 17.78
CA HIS A 84 -6.38 4.19 17.09
C HIS A 84 -6.62 3.18 15.99
N GLN A 85 -7.87 2.78 15.78
CA GLN A 85 -8.21 1.69 14.86
C GLN A 85 -9.09 2.22 13.74
N VAL A 86 -8.78 1.83 12.52
CA VAL A 86 -9.58 2.10 11.33
C VAL A 86 -10.40 0.87 10.99
N TYR A 87 -11.69 1.04 10.82
CA TYR A 87 -12.62 -0.01 10.40
C TYR A 87 -13.20 0.38 9.05
N LEU A 88 -12.95 -0.44 8.04
CA LEU A 88 -13.44 -0.20 6.69
C LEU A 88 -14.86 -0.71 6.55
N GLY A 89 -15.72 0.13 5.99
CA GLY A 89 -17.09 -0.19 5.61
C GLY A 89 -17.13 -1.13 4.40
N SER A 90 -18.26 -1.79 4.21
CA SER A 90 -18.49 -2.62 3.02
C SER A 90 -19.96 -2.87 2.75
N SER A 91 -20.29 -3.28 1.52
CA SER A 91 -21.65 -3.64 1.08
C SER A 91 -22.30 -4.78 1.87
N ALA A 92 -21.55 -5.50 2.67
CA ALA A 92 -22.05 -6.61 3.49
C ALA A 92 -22.59 -6.20 4.86
N ASN A 93 -22.82 -4.91 5.10
CA ASN A 93 -23.29 -4.34 6.36
C ASN A 93 -22.33 -4.59 7.53
N GLY A 94 -21.04 -4.62 7.27
CA GLY A 94 -20.03 -4.89 8.30
C GLY A 94 -18.86 -3.93 8.24
N LEU A 95 -18.28 -3.68 9.41
CA LEU A 95 -17.00 -3.03 9.54
C LEU A 95 -15.92 -4.09 9.70
N SER A 96 -14.87 -4.01 8.89
CA SER A 96 -13.67 -4.83 9.02
C SER A 96 -12.54 -3.99 9.57
N LEU A 97 -11.79 -4.53 10.55
CA LEU A 97 -10.60 -3.84 11.05
C LEU A 97 -9.55 -3.80 9.92
N ASP A 98 -9.08 -2.59 9.61
CA ASP A 98 -7.88 -2.44 8.80
C ASP A 98 -6.66 -2.93 9.61
N ALA A 99 -5.74 -3.60 8.93
CA ALA A 99 -4.51 -4.08 9.55
C ALA A 99 -3.60 -2.94 10.01
N GLU A 100 -3.80 -1.74 9.49
CA GLU A 100 -3.06 -0.56 9.88
C GLU A 100 -3.70 0.15 11.08
N GLN A 101 -2.88 0.49 12.05
CA GLN A 101 -3.28 1.19 13.25
C GLN A 101 -2.49 2.48 13.37
N ILE A 102 -3.17 3.57 13.72
CA ILE A 102 -2.53 4.84 13.99
C ILE A 102 -2.06 4.83 15.45
N VAL A 103 -0.77 5.03 15.67
CA VAL A 103 -0.20 5.07 17.01
C VAL A 103 0.08 6.52 17.41
N SER A 104 -0.69 7.04 18.37
CA SER A 104 -0.53 8.37 18.92
C SER A 104 -1.12 8.42 20.31
N ASP A 105 -0.37 8.84 21.31
CA ASP A 105 -0.76 8.77 22.70
C ASP A 105 -1.58 9.99 23.14
N GLY A 106 -2.53 9.76 24.02
CA GLY A 106 -3.29 10.81 24.69
C GLY A 106 -4.34 11.54 23.83
N MET A 107 -4.67 11.04 22.64
CA MET A 107 -5.71 11.62 21.78
C MET A 107 -7.11 11.30 22.28
N ARG A 108 -8.02 12.27 22.19
CA ARG A 108 -9.38 12.13 22.72
C ARG A 108 -10.50 12.49 21.76
N ARG A 109 -10.21 13.28 20.75
CA ARG A 109 -11.21 13.72 19.77
C ARG A 109 -10.58 13.72 18.40
N GLY A 110 -11.39 13.51 17.38
CA GLY A 110 -10.96 13.54 15.99
C GLY A 110 -12.00 14.16 15.10
N LEU A 111 -11.55 14.52 13.92
CA LEU A 111 -12.32 15.04 12.81
C LEU A 111 -11.69 14.49 11.52
N LEU A 112 -12.53 14.02 10.59
CA LEU A 112 -12.13 13.73 9.22
C LEU A 112 -12.45 14.94 8.34
N SER A 113 -11.48 15.41 7.59
CA SER A 113 -11.62 16.53 6.64
C SER A 113 -10.51 16.47 5.62
N ASP A 114 -10.79 16.81 4.37
CA ASP A 114 -9.76 17.06 3.36
C ASP A 114 -9.03 18.38 3.70
N PHE A 115 -7.94 18.26 4.46
CA PHE A 115 -7.20 19.41 4.98
C PHE A 115 -6.20 19.97 3.96
N ASN A 116 -5.66 19.10 3.10
CA ASN A 116 -4.63 19.46 2.14
C ASN A 116 -5.19 19.67 0.71
N SER A 117 -6.50 19.49 0.51
CA SER A 117 -7.21 19.61 -0.77
C SER A 117 -6.77 18.59 -1.83
N ASP A 118 -6.45 17.38 -1.41
CA ASP A 118 -6.10 16.26 -2.30
C ASP A 118 -7.28 15.31 -2.60
N GLN A 119 -8.47 15.66 -2.13
CA GLN A 119 -9.74 14.93 -2.25
C GLN A 119 -9.85 13.69 -1.36
N SER A 120 -8.93 13.51 -0.43
CA SER A 120 -8.99 12.44 0.58
C SER A 120 -9.26 13.01 1.96
N LEU A 121 -9.93 12.25 2.81
CA LEU A 121 -10.20 12.69 4.18
C LEU A 121 -8.99 12.46 5.07
N ASP A 122 -8.37 13.51 5.56
CA ASP A 122 -7.32 13.49 6.57
C ASP A 122 -7.92 13.35 7.98
N LEU A 123 -7.17 12.74 8.90
CA LEU A 123 -7.55 12.64 10.28
C LEU A 123 -6.85 13.74 11.11
N ILE A 124 -7.64 14.61 11.72
CA ILE A 124 -7.17 15.60 12.67
C ILE A 124 -7.54 15.13 14.06
N MET A 125 -6.57 15.00 14.96
CA MET A 125 -6.78 14.58 16.33
C MET A 125 -6.35 15.65 17.33
N VAL A 126 -7.09 15.73 18.43
CA VAL A 126 -6.81 16.65 19.55
C VAL A 126 -6.55 15.85 20.81
N GLY A 127 -5.42 16.13 21.44
CA GLY A 127 -5.02 15.47 22.67
C GLY A 127 -5.74 15.95 23.93
N ARG A 128 -5.56 15.19 25.00
CA ARG A 128 -6.05 15.51 26.35
C ARG A 128 -5.38 16.75 26.91
N GLU A 129 -4.09 16.90 26.63
CA GLU A 129 -3.32 18.05 27.10
C GLU A 129 -3.55 19.25 26.20
N ALA A 130 -3.52 20.45 26.80
CA ALA A 130 -3.74 21.67 26.06
C ALA A 130 -2.67 21.89 25.00
N GLY A 131 -3.10 22.10 23.75
CA GLY A 131 -2.21 22.41 22.62
C GLY A 131 -1.66 21.22 21.85
N VAL A 132 -2.05 19.98 22.17
CA VAL A 132 -1.71 18.82 21.34
C VAL A 132 -2.71 18.69 20.21
N LEU A 133 -2.24 18.87 19.00
CA LEU A 133 -2.96 18.67 17.74
C LEU A 133 -2.08 17.82 16.83
N GLU A 134 -2.63 16.75 16.31
CA GLU A 134 -1.97 15.93 15.29
C GLU A 134 -2.81 15.87 14.04
N ILE A 135 -2.15 15.93 12.90
CA ILE A 135 -2.77 15.78 11.57
C ILE A 135 -2.12 14.57 10.91
N HIS A 136 -2.93 13.59 10.60
CA HIS A 136 -2.56 12.40 9.87
C HIS A 136 -3.14 12.53 8.46
N ALA A 137 -2.31 13.02 7.54
CA ALA A 137 -2.72 13.16 6.15
C ALA A 137 -2.97 11.77 5.55
N ASN A 138 -4.10 11.65 4.87
CA ASN A 138 -4.36 10.54 3.98
C ASN A 138 -3.60 10.80 2.68
N ASN A 139 -2.98 9.80 2.13
CA ASN A 139 -2.15 9.96 0.93
C ASN A 139 -2.93 9.87 -0.40
N GLY A 140 -4.24 10.05 -0.36
CA GLY A 140 -5.10 10.00 -1.55
C GLY A 140 -5.46 8.59 -2.03
N VAL A 141 -5.11 7.55 -1.27
CA VAL A 141 -5.42 6.14 -1.57
C VAL A 141 -6.02 5.40 -0.36
N GLY A 142 -6.55 6.16 0.58
CA GLY A 142 -7.37 5.61 1.65
C GLY A 142 -6.64 5.12 2.90
N ARG A 143 -5.41 5.59 3.15
CA ARG A 143 -4.67 5.21 4.36
C ARG A 143 -4.38 6.41 5.26
N LEU A 144 -5.02 6.45 6.40
CA LEU A 144 -4.83 7.49 7.40
C LEU A 144 -3.51 7.29 8.18
N GLY A 145 -2.58 8.21 8.02
CA GLY A 145 -1.53 8.46 9.01
C GLY A 145 -0.33 7.56 9.09
N LEU A 146 -0.26 6.54 8.31
CA LEU A 146 0.98 5.84 8.07
C LEU A 146 1.40 6.15 6.63
N GLY A 147 1.96 7.31 6.38
CA GLY A 147 2.47 7.63 5.06
C GLY A 147 3.06 6.38 4.44
N ASP A 148 2.80 6.17 3.16
CA ASP A 148 3.38 5.06 2.42
C ASP A 148 4.84 4.82 2.83
N ARG A 149 5.16 3.63 3.27
CA ARG A 149 6.50 3.22 3.70
C ARG A 149 7.06 2.12 2.82
N VAL A 150 6.30 1.70 1.83
CA VAL A 150 6.67 0.66 0.89
C VAL A 150 7.27 1.33 -0.34
N ALA A 151 8.50 1.01 -0.67
CA ALA A 151 9.13 1.55 -1.86
C ALA A 151 8.61 0.82 -3.11
N PRO A 152 8.53 1.51 -4.27
CA PRO A 152 8.13 0.90 -5.53
C PRO A 152 8.94 -0.36 -5.86
N GLN A 153 8.26 -1.37 -6.37
CA GLN A 153 8.92 -2.57 -6.89
C GLN A 153 9.36 -2.32 -8.33
N MET A 154 10.67 -2.40 -8.56
CA MET A 154 11.26 -2.20 -9.88
C MET A 154 11.70 -3.52 -10.50
N GLN A 155 11.49 -3.65 -11.79
CA GLN A 155 11.94 -4.80 -12.58
C GLN A 155 12.60 -4.36 -13.88
N LEU A 156 13.78 -4.93 -14.20
CA LEU A 156 14.42 -4.71 -15.49
C LEU A 156 13.63 -5.40 -16.60
N VAL A 157 13.45 -4.72 -17.73
CA VAL A 157 12.97 -5.34 -18.95
C VAL A 157 14.15 -6.05 -19.62
N GLY A 158 14.14 -7.38 -19.65
CA GLY A 158 15.24 -8.20 -20.14
C GLY A 158 16.36 -8.43 -19.13
N GLU A 159 17.54 -8.77 -19.60
CA GLU A 159 18.66 -9.25 -18.78
C GLU A 159 19.33 -8.15 -17.95
N ALA A 160 19.70 -8.47 -16.72
CA ALA A 160 20.42 -7.55 -15.83
C ALA A 160 21.91 -7.38 -16.21
N SER A 161 22.46 -8.34 -16.94
CA SER A 161 23.84 -8.31 -17.41
C SER A 161 23.89 -8.67 -18.88
N VAL A 162 24.44 -7.80 -19.71
CA VAL A 162 24.53 -7.97 -21.17
C VAL A 162 25.98 -7.82 -21.59
N THR A 163 26.45 -8.63 -22.53
CA THR A 163 27.76 -8.47 -23.16
C THR A 163 27.58 -8.16 -24.65
N ILE A 164 28.24 -7.11 -25.11
CA ILE A 164 28.24 -6.69 -26.53
C ILE A 164 29.68 -6.58 -27.06
N PRO A 165 29.94 -6.84 -28.34
CA PRO A 165 31.21 -6.53 -28.98
C PRO A 165 31.45 -5.01 -29.03
N ALA A 166 32.74 -4.62 -29.01
CA ALA A 166 33.08 -3.20 -29.19
C ALA A 166 32.61 -2.70 -30.56
N GLY A 167 32.07 -1.51 -30.59
CA GLY A 167 31.49 -0.88 -31.78
C GLY A 167 30.05 -1.30 -32.12
N GLN A 168 29.48 -2.28 -31.41
CA GLN A 168 28.08 -2.66 -31.61
C GLN A 168 27.18 -1.72 -30.81
N GLY A 169 26.19 -1.10 -31.48
CA GLY A 169 25.20 -0.25 -30.80
C GLY A 169 24.43 -1.03 -29.72
N TYR A 170 24.18 -0.37 -28.59
CA TYR A 170 23.35 -0.90 -27.51
C TYR A 170 22.03 -0.13 -27.43
N ILE A 171 20.92 -0.85 -27.43
CA ILE A 171 19.58 -0.30 -27.19
C ILE A 171 19.13 -0.81 -25.82
N ASP A 172 18.91 0.11 -24.91
CA ASP A 172 18.46 -0.21 -23.57
C ASP A 172 16.95 -0.51 -23.56
N PRO A 173 16.51 -1.71 -23.11
CA PRO A 173 15.09 -2.03 -23.04
C PRO A 173 14.37 -1.39 -21.87
N GLY A 174 15.08 -0.77 -20.90
CA GLY A 174 14.48 -0.06 -19.79
C GLY A 174 14.13 -0.92 -18.57
N ALA A 175 13.27 -0.39 -17.72
CA ALA A 175 12.74 -1.03 -16.53
C ALA A 175 11.27 -0.65 -16.34
N THR A 176 10.56 -1.39 -15.51
CA THR A 176 9.21 -1.07 -15.03
C THR A 176 9.23 -0.83 -13.52
N ALA A 177 8.27 -0.06 -13.04
CA ALA A 177 8.08 0.19 -11.61
C ALA A 177 6.61 0.20 -11.26
N VAL A 178 6.24 -0.51 -10.20
CA VAL A 178 4.87 -0.55 -9.66
C VAL A 178 4.94 -0.39 -8.16
N ASP A 179 4.10 0.46 -7.65
CA ASP A 179 3.91 0.70 -6.23
C ASP A 179 2.56 0.17 -5.78
N ASP A 180 2.44 -0.24 -4.52
CA ASP A 180 1.19 -0.81 -3.99
C ASP A 180 0.12 0.27 -3.78
N ILE A 181 0.52 1.52 -3.70
CA ILE A 181 -0.35 2.67 -3.45
C ILE A 181 -0.41 3.59 -4.68
N ASP A 182 0.73 4.01 -5.20
CA ASP A 182 0.80 4.92 -6.34
C ASP A 182 0.61 4.24 -7.71
N GLY A 183 0.54 2.90 -7.73
CA GLY A 183 0.31 2.13 -8.95
C GLY A 183 1.50 2.13 -9.90
N ASP A 184 1.25 2.27 -11.21
CA ASP A 184 2.30 2.22 -12.24
C ASP A 184 3.12 3.51 -12.29
N LEU A 185 4.36 3.43 -11.85
CA LEU A 185 5.35 4.51 -11.86
C LEU A 185 6.38 4.39 -12.98
N THR A 186 6.18 3.50 -13.94
CA THR A 186 7.13 3.23 -15.03
C THR A 186 7.54 4.50 -15.79
N ASN A 187 6.60 5.41 -16.02
CA ASN A 187 6.86 6.67 -16.70
C ASN A 187 7.63 7.72 -15.86
N GLN A 188 7.79 7.46 -14.56
CA GLN A 188 8.51 8.34 -13.62
C GLN A 188 9.94 7.86 -13.36
N ILE A 189 10.34 6.73 -13.95
CA ILE A 189 11.69 6.19 -13.80
C ILE A 189 12.72 7.16 -14.37
N GLN A 190 13.69 7.52 -13.54
CA GLN A 190 14.85 8.29 -13.94
C GLN A 190 15.99 7.34 -14.26
N VAL A 191 16.60 7.55 -15.42
CA VAL A 191 17.70 6.71 -15.91
C VAL A 191 18.99 7.53 -15.83
N SER A 192 20.03 6.93 -15.23
CA SER A 192 21.37 7.50 -15.17
C SER A 192 22.41 6.49 -15.67
N GLY A 193 23.47 6.99 -16.28
CA GLY A 193 24.47 6.20 -16.97
C GLY A 193 24.12 6.00 -18.46
N THR A 194 25.15 5.87 -19.27
CA THR A 194 25.06 5.61 -20.71
C THR A 194 26.06 4.57 -21.10
N VAL A 195 25.76 3.80 -22.15
CA VAL A 195 26.68 2.81 -22.69
C VAL A 195 27.43 3.39 -23.88
N ASN A 196 28.76 3.51 -23.75
CA ASN A 196 29.64 3.80 -24.87
C ASN A 196 30.21 2.48 -25.43
N SER A 197 29.64 2.03 -26.51
CA SER A 197 30.05 0.76 -27.14
C SER A 197 31.48 0.74 -27.71
N ASN A 198 32.14 1.89 -27.82
CA ASN A 198 33.53 1.97 -28.23
C ASN A 198 34.54 1.88 -27.06
N SER A 199 34.03 1.87 -25.84
CA SER A 199 34.87 1.78 -24.62
C SER A 199 34.76 0.36 -24.03
N VAL A 200 35.81 -0.42 -24.17
CA VAL A 200 35.90 -1.76 -23.60
C VAL A 200 35.84 -1.71 -22.08
N GLY A 201 35.06 -2.58 -21.48
CA GLY A 201 34.87 -2.68 -20.05
C GLY A 201 33.39 -2.74 -19.66
N THR A 202 33.13 -2.79 -18.35
CA THR A 202 31.75 -2.86 -17.82
C THR A 202 31.25 -1.46 -17.50
N GLN A 203 30.10 -1.12 -18.02
CA GLN A 203 29.37 0.13 -17.79
C GLN A 203 28.03 -0.19 -17.15
N THR A 204 27.52 0.72 -16.32
CA THR A 204 26.29 0.49 -15.56
C THR A 204 25.25 1.54 -15.91
N ILE A 205 24.04 1.09 -16.14
CA ILE A 205 22.84 1.95 -16.21
C ILE A 205 22.09 1.76 -14.90
N THR A 206 21.71 2.85 -14.25
CA THR A 206 20.91 2.85 -13.03
C THR A 206 19.54 3.45 -13.32
N TYR A 207 18.51 2.74 -12.91
CA TYR A 207 17.13 3.18 -12.94
C TYR A 207 16.72 3.48 -11.52
N SER A 208 16.08 4.61 -11.27
CA SER A 208 15.59 5.03 -9.96
C SER A 208 14.21 5.63 -10.07
N VAL A 209 13.39 5.40 -9.09
CA VAL A 209 12.05 5.98 -8.97
C VAL A 209 11.77 6.27 -7.50
N ALA A 210 10.95 7.27 -7.26
CA ALA A 210 10.36 7.52 -5.95
C ALA A 210 8.85 7.58 -6.11
N ASP A 211 8.13 7.05 -5.11
CA ASP A 211 6.70 7.23 -4.96
C ASP A 211 6.38 8.66 -4.47
N ARG A 212 5.11 8.94 -4.31
CA ARG A 212 4.62 10.23 -3.83
C ARG A 212 4.97 10.50 -2.36
N ALA A 213 5.15 9.44 -1.56
CA ALA A 213 5.56 9.52 -0.16
C ALA A 213 7.07 9.74 0.00
N GLY A 214 7.86 9.56 -1.07
CA GLY A 214 9.31 9.74 -1.08
C GLY A 214 10.10 8.47 -0.82
N ASN A 215 9.48 7.28 -0.77
CA ASN A 215 10.20 6.01 -0.72
C ASN A 215 10.85 5.74 -2.08
N LYS A 216 12.09 5.26 -2.07
CA LYS A 216 12.90 5.16 -3.27
C LYS A 216 13.28 3.72 -3.57
N ALA A 217 13.20 3.38 -4.84
CA ALA A 217 13.72 2.12 -5.36
C ALA A 217 14.73 2.38 -6.47
N ASN A 218 15.66 1.45 -6.65
CA ASN A 218 16.59 1.46 -7.77
C ASN A 218 16.95 0.05 -8.21
N VAL A 219 17.23 -0.11 -9.50
CA VAL A 219 17.80 -1.32 -10.10
C VAL A 219 18.89 -0.94 -11.09
N THR A 220 19.82 -1.82 -11.35
CA THR A 220 20.95 -1.55 -12.24
C THR A 220 21.10 -2.62 -13.31
N ARG A 221 21.49 -2.19 -14.51
CA ARG A 221 21.91 -3.07 -15.59
C ARG A 221 23.39 -2.89 -15.88
N ARG A 222 24.10 -3.99 -15.99
CA ARG A 222 25.52 -4.01 -16.36
C ARG A 222 25.67 -4.39 -17.83
N VAL A 223 26.37 -3.53 -18.58
CA VAL A 223 26.68 -3.81 -19.98
C VAL A 223 28.18 -3.91 -20.12
N THR A 224 28.68 -5.08 -20.49
CA THR A 224 30.10 -5.33 -20.70
C THR A 224 30.40 -5.23 -22.19
N VAL A 225 31.24 -4.27 -22.54
CA VAL A 225 31.77 -4.13 -23.90
C VAL A 225 33.06 -4.94 -24.00
N GLY A 226 32.98 -6.03 -24.74
CA GLY A 226 34.12 -6.90 -24.99
C GLY A 226 35.00 -6.39 -26.15
N VAL A 227 36.22 -6.90 -26.24
CA VAL A 227 37.09 -6.63 -27.40
C VAL A 227 36.45 -7.16 -28.67
N ASN A 228 36.49 -6.39 -29.75
CA ASN A 228 36.11 -6.87 -31.05
C ASN A 228 37.32 -7.64 -31.58
N GLU A 229 37.30 -8.99 -31.48
CA GLU A 229 38.27 -9.80 -32.17
C GLU A 229 37.98 -9.68 -33.68
N GLY A 230 38.52 -8.64 -34.28
CA GLY A 230 38.44 -8.46 -35.72
C GLY A 230 38.96 -9.75 -36.39
N THR A 231 38.18 -10.26 -37.32
CA THR A 231 38.61 -11.31 -38.25
C THR A 231 39.75 -10.79 -39.12
N GLY A 232 40.92 -10.67 -38.50
CA GLY A 232 42.18 -10.30 -39.15
C GLY A 232 43.03 -11.53 -39.34
N GLY A 233 42.95 -12.12 -40.51
CA GLY A 233 43.94 -12.86 -41.22
C GLY A 233 44.77 -13.94 -40.54
N SER A 234 44.51 -15.19 -40.87
CA SER A 234 45.47 -16.28 -41.08
C SER A 234 46.57 -16.52 -40.05
N GLY A 235 46.38 -17.50 -39.15
CA GLY A 235 47.46 -18.10 -38.37
C GLY A 235 46.98 -18.83 -37.13
N GLY A 236 46.66 -20.10 -37.27
CA GLY A 236 46.60 -21.21 -36.33
C GLY A 236 46.44 -20.96 -34.83
N GLY A 237 45.32 -21.36 -34.30
CA GLY A 237 45.13 -21.50 -32.86
C GLY A 237 43.68 -21.48 -32.46
N ILE A 238 43.03 -22.61 -32.54
CA ILE A 238 41.66 -22.81 -32.06
C ILE A 238 41.64 -22.69 -30.56
N SER A 239 41.09 -21.59 -30.02
CA SER A 239 40.58 -21.56 -28.67
C SER A 239 39.07 -21.43 -28.72
N SER A 240 38.41 -22.58 -28.70
CA SER A 240 36.98 -22.72 -28.65
C SER A 240 36.46 -22.34 -27.25
N TYR A 241 36.04 -21.09 -27.05
CA TYR A 241 35.32 -20.68 -25.86
C TYR A 241 33.93 -20.05 -26.12
N TRP A 242 33.40 -20.27 -27.32
CA TRP A 242 32.10 -19.71 -27.73
C TRP A 242 30.94 -20.70 -27.77
N LEU A 243 31.02 -21.80 -26.99
CA LEU A 243 29.97 -22.83 -27.09
C LEU A 243 29.40 -23.18 -25.72
N LEU A 244 28.84 -22.16 -24.99
CA LEU A 244 27.98 -22.39 -23.82
C LEU A 244 27.02 -21.19 -23.61
N LEU A 245 26.26 -20.87 -24.66
CA LEU A 245 25.03 -20.05 -24.50
C LEU A 245 24.01 -20.57 -25.52
N GLY A 246 23.38 -21.64 -25.17
CA GLY A 246 22.29 -22.13 -25.97
C GLY A 246 21.49 -23.19 -25.24
N LEU A 247 20.27 -22.95 -25.08
CA LEU A 247 19.18 -23.84 -24.67
C LEU A 247 19.07 -24.20 -23.18
N GLY A 248 18.55 -23.30 -22.39
CA GLY A 248 17.71 -23.64 -21.25
C GLY A 248 16.30 -24.02 -21.72
N LEU A 249 16.15 -25.27 -22.21
CA LEU A 249 14.84 -25.84 -22.52
C LEU A 249 14.12 -26.08 -21.19
N ALA A 250 13.08 -25.27 -20.90
CA ALA A 250 12.19 -25.47 -19.75
C ALA A 250 11.40 -26.79 -19.97
N LEU A 251 11.87 -27.87 -19.34
CA LEU A 251 11.13 -29.13 -19.27
C LEU A 251 10.04 -28.99 -18.20
N CYS A 252 8.83 -28.71 -18.64
CA CYS A 252 7.63 -28.71 -17.82
C CYS A 252 7.29 -30.17 -17.45
N LEU A 253 7.81 -30.65 -16.31
CA LEU A 253 7.45 -31.96 -15.76
C LEU A 253 6.06 -31.88 -15.08
N ARG A 254 5.07 -32.28 -15.86
CA ARG A 254 3.70 -32.55 -15.42
C ARG A 254 3.69 -33.77 -14.48
N ARG A 255 3.70 -33.56 -13.16
CA ARG A 255 3.45 -34.64 -12.21
C ARG A 255 1.98 -35.06 -12.27
N ARG A 256 1.75 -36.28 -12.75
CA ARG A 256 0.51 -37.04 -12.56
C ARG A 256 0.50 -37.56 -11.13
N GLY A 257 -0.54 -37.18 -10.34
CA GLY A 257 -0.82 -37.83 -9.05
C GLY A 257 -1.40 -39.22 -9.24
N PRO A 258 -1.24 -40.11 -8.26
CA PRO A 258 -1.79 -41.47 -8.33
C PRO A 258 -3.31 -41.46 -8.03
N ALA A 259 -4.01 -42.31 -8.80
CA ALA A 259 -5.40 -42.63 -8.56
C ALA A 259 -5.54 -43.49 -7.29
N MET A 260 -6.53 -43.14 -6.45
CA MET A 260 -6.99 -44.05 -5.39
C MET A 260 -7.92 -45.12 -5.99
N GLN A 261 -7.64 -46.32 -5.56
CA GLN A 261 -8.66 -47.39 -5.45
C GLN A 261 -9.31 -47.29 -4.06
#